data_857e2a9ccc6904744a099c996f973f53
#
_entry.id   857e2a9ccc6904744a099c996f973f53
#
_cell.length_a   1.000
_cell.length_b   1.000
_cell.length_c   1.000
_cell.angle_alpha   90.00
_cell.angle_beta   90.00
_cell.angle_gamma   90.00
#
_symmetry.space_group_name_H-M   'P 1'
#
loop_
_entity.id
_entity.type
_entity.pdbx_description
1 polymer ?
#
loop_
_entity_poly.entity_id
_entity_poly.type
_entity_poly.pdbx_seq_one_letter_code
_entity_poly.pdbx_strand_id
1 'polypeptide(L)'
;MSIKGQDKIIAQCSSWKEFVAFQDAQLHTTGKGDLFERLVQLFLLTAPQYKSKLSNVWWPKFEKLPKGVAEHLNLTFSDEGIDLIAKTNDGEYWPIQAKYESNTAGAKQKSNLTTFSNAAFNNGENMHLGLVAHTKAKPIRKRKLLESEKKGNKIIELGLSYWLELDEEDWSAIKQQASGETYRPDPRTPRDHQKLAIKKAKKHFIASKADRGRLIMPCASGKSLTAYWVA
;
A
#
# COMPACT_ATOMS: atom_id res chain seq x y z
N MET A 1 -0.94 17.70 13.83
CA MET A 1 0.37 17.15 14.30
C MET A 1 1.36 17.29 13.15
N SER A 2 2.65 17.52 13.40
CA SER A 2 3.66 17.55 12.31
C SER A 2 4.00 16.13 11.81
N ILE A 3 4.55 15.99 10.60
CA ILE A 3 5.05 14.73 10.07
C ILE A 3 6.00 14.05 11.07
N LYS A 4 6.98 14.78 11.61
CA LYS A 4 7.90 14.25 12.63
C LYS A 4 7.20 13.71 13.89
N GLY A 5 6.09 14.32 14.29
CA GLY A 5 5.30 13.84 15.43
C GLY A 5 4.59 12.52 15.12
N GLN A 6 4.09 12.38 13.91
CA GLN A 6 3.45 11.15 13.43
C GLN A 6 4.47 10.02 13.24
N ASP A 7 5.63 10.31 12.68
CA ASP A 7 6.72 9.36 12.52
C ASP A 7 7.19 8.79 13.87
N LYS A 8 7.28 9.64 14.91
CA LYS A 8 7.60 9.18 16.26
C LYS A 8 6.58 8.18 16.83
N ILE A 9 5.30 8.38 16.52
CA ILE A 9 4.24 7.44 16.97
C ILE A 9 4.36 6.13 16.19
N ILE A 10 4.46 6.20 14.86
CA ILE A 10 4.56 5.01 14.00
C ILE A 10 5.80 4.19 14.35
N ALA A 11 6.92 4.84 14.65
CA ALA A 11 8.17 4.18 15.06
C ALA A 11 8.04 3.34 16.35
N GLN A 12 7.04 3.61 17.19
CA GLN A 12 6.78 2.84 18.41
C GLN A 12 5.84 1.63 18.18
N CYS A 13 5.22 1.52 17.00
CA CYS A 13 4.28 0.46 16.69
C CYS A 13 4.99 -0.71 16.00
N SER A 14 4.69 -1.94 16.40
CA SER A 14 5.19 -3.17 15.77
C SER A 14 4.05 -4.07 15.27
N SER A 15 2.81 -3.58 15.39
CA SER A 15 1.61 -4.28 14.93
C SER A 15 0.46 -3.31 14.70
N TRP A 16 -0.50 -3.72 13.90
CA TRP A 16 -1.75 -2.98 13.73
C TRP A 16 -2.49 -2.75 15.06
N LYS A 17 -2.46 -3.73 15.96
CA LYS A 17 -3.07 -3.62 17.28
C LYS A 17 -2.46 -2.50 18.11
N GLU A 18 -1.14 -2.41 18.12
CA GLU A 18 -0.43 -1.32 18.82
C GLU A 18 -0.70 0.03 18.18
N PHE A 19 -0.71 0.11 16.85
CA PHE A 19 -1.05 1.32 16.12
C PHE A 19 -2.44 1.85 16.49
N VAL A 20 -3.46 0.99 16.53
CA VAL A 20 -4.82 1.36 16.94
C VAL A 20 -4.87 1.77 18.42
N ALA A 21 -4.22 1.02 19.31
CA ALA A 21 -4.17 1.36 20.73
C ALA A 21 -3.54 2.73 21.00
N PHE A 22 -2.46 3.05 20.26
CA PHE A 22 -1.81 4.35 20.34
C PHE A 22 -2.72 5.50 19.89
N GLN A 23 -3.42 5.29 18.77
CA GLN A 23 -4.39 6.27 18.25
C GLN A 23 -5.50 6.55 19.27
N ASP A 24 -6.05 5.48 19.86
CA ASP A 24 -7.18 5.58 20.79
C ASP A 24 -6.79 6.26 22.10
N ALA A 25 -5.57 6.04 22.56
CA ALA A 25 -5.06 6.63 23.80
C ALA A 25 -4.66 8.12 23.67
N GLN A 26 -4.22 8.57 22.50
CA GLN A 26 -3.50 9.84 22.39
C GLN A 26 -4.10 10.85 21.39
N LEU A 27 -5.00 10.42 20.49
CA LEU A 27 -5.43 11.25 19.38
C LEU A 27 -6.94 11.48 19.33
N HIS A 28 -7.31 12.72 18.99
CA HIS A 28 -8.67 13.04 18.55
C HIS A 28 -8.90 12.60 17.10
N THR A 29 -10.14 12.62 16.66
CA THR A 29 -10.59 12.07 15.35
C THR A 29 -9.74 12.55 14.18
N THR A 30 -9.45 13.84 14.08
CA THR A 30 -8.64 14.42 12.98
C THR A 30 -7.20 13.88 13.03
N GLY A 31 -6.60 13.79 14.21
CA GLY A 31 -5.24 13.26 14.37
C GLY A 31 -5.14 11.78 13.98
N LYS A 32 -6.19 11.00 14.21
CA LYS A 32 -6.26 9.58 13.80
C LYS A 32 -6.25 9.43 12.28
N GLY A 33 -6.99 10.30 11.59
CA GLY A 33 -6.98 10.35 10.13
C GLY A 33 -5.59 10.64 9.58
N ASP A 34 -4.98 11.73 10.05
CA ASP A 34 -3.64 12.15 9.63
C ASP A 34 -2.59 11.06 9.88
N LEU A 35 -2.64 10.40 11.04
CA LEU A 35 -1.70 9.32 11.36
C LEU A 35 -1.88 8.11 10.44
N PHE A 36 -3.11 7.80 10.05
CA PHE A 36 -3.39 6.72 9.10
C PHE A 36 -2.96 7.10 7.68
N GLU A 37 -3.17 8.34 7.23
CA GLU A 37 -2.64 8.83 5.96
C GLU A 37 -1.12 8.69 5.90
N ARG A 38 -0.41 9.03 7.00
CA ARG A 38 1.04 8.84 7.09
C ARG A 38 1.44 7.36 7.05
N LEU A 39 0.73 6.48 7.76
CA LEU A 39 0.99 5.04 7.69
C LEU A 39 0.84 4.51 6.26
N VAL A 40 -0.22 4.92 5.55
CA VAL A 40 -0.43 4.54 4.14
C VAL A 40 0.71 5.03 3.26
N GLN A 41 1.16 6.28 3.43
CA GLN A 41 2.31 6.82 2.68
C GLN A 41 3.56 5.97 2.91
N LEU A 42 3.92 5.69 4.17
CA LEU A 42 5.09 4.89 4.51
C LEU A 42 4.99 3.46 3.98
N PHE A 43 3.81 2.85 4.09
CA PHE A 43 3.55 1.52 3.55
C PHE A 43 3.78 1.47 2.03
N LEU A 44 3.26 2.43 1.28
CA LEU A 44 3.45 2.48 -0.17
C LEU A 44 4.93 2.68 -0.57
N LEU A 45 5.70 3.38 0.24
CA LEU A 45 7.14 3.58 0.02
C LEU A 45 8.00 2.36 0.38
N THR A 46 7.48 1.44 1.19
CA THR A 46 8.27 0.31 1.74
C THR A 46 7.81 -1.04 1.26
N ALA A 47 6.50 -1.26 1.11
CA ALA A 47 5.96 -2.56 0.70
C ALA A 47 6.47 -2.97 -0.70
N PRO A 48 7.05 -4.16 -0.86
CA PRO A 48 7.75 -4.57 -2.09
C PRO A 48 6.93 -4.42 -3.37
N GLN A 49 5.63 -4.73 -3.31
CA GLN A 49 4.71 -4.64 -4.45
C GLN A 49 4.45 -3.22 -4.93
N TYR A 50 4.65 -2.21 -4.08
CA TYR A 50 4.51 -0.79 -4.42
C TYR A 50 5.86 -0.12 -4.64
N LYS A 51 6.85 -0.41 -3.79
CA LYS A 51 8.21 0.13 -3.89
C LYS A 51 8.84 -0.12 -5.27
N SER A 52 8.56 -1.29 -5.88
CA SER A 52 9.05 -1.61 -7.23
C SER A 52 8.36 -0.82 -8.34
N LYS A 53 7.21 -0.21 -8.07
CA LYS A 53 6.40 0.52 -9.06
C LYS A 53 6.40 2.03 -8.87
N LEU A 54 6.52 2.48 -7.63
CA LEU A 54 6.39 3.88 -7.26
C LEU A 54 7.77 4.53 -7.09
N SER A 55 7.94 5.68 -7.70
CA SER A 55 9.13 6.52 -7.51
C SER A 55 8.97 7.48 -6.35
N ASN A 56 7.76 7.96 -6.10
CA ASN A 56 7.45 8.89 -5.02
C ASN A 56 6.02 8.73 -4.54
N VAL A 57 5.78 9.10 -3.27
CA VAL A 57 4.43 9.27 -2.69
C VAL A 57 4.44 10.55 -1.87
N TRP A 58 3.68 11.55 -2.28
CA TRP A 58 3.55 12.84 -1.61
C TRP A 58 2.28 12.91 -0.78
N TRP A 59 2.36 13.66 0.29
CA TRP A 59 1.25 14.00 1.17
C TRP A 59 0.95 15.51 1.10
N PRO A 60 0.10 15.98 0.16
CA PRO A 60 -0.06 17.41 -0.16
C PRO A 60 -0.46 18.29 1.01
N LYS A 61 -1.12 17.73 2.02
CA LYS A 61 -1.48 18.41 3.26
C LYS A 61 -0.25 18.93 4.05
N PHE A 62 0.87 18.21 3.96
CA PHE A 62 2.08 18.50 4.74
C PHE A 62 3.34 18.69 3.90
N GLU A 63 3.29 18.29 2.64
CA GLU A 63 4.43 18.34 1.71
C GLU A 63 4.02 19.08 0.44
N LYS A 64 4.90 19.97 -0.02
CA LYS A 64 4.68 20.67 -1.27
C LYS A 64 4.88 19.70 -2.45
N LEU A 65 3.89 19.61 -3.33
CA LEU A 65 4.05 18.91 -4.59
C LEU A 65 5.16 19.55 -5.45
N PRO A 66 5.90 18.75 -6.23
CA PRO A 66 6.83 19.29 -7.22
C PRO A 66 6.13 20.27 -8.18
N LYS A 67 6.89 21.27 -8.65
CA LYS A 67 6.35 22.28 -9.57
C LYS A 67 5.76 21.60 -10.81
N GLY A 68 4.57 22.02 -11.19
CA GLY A 68 3.86 21.52 -12.37
C GLY A 68 3.06 20.24 -12.16
N VAL A 69 3.23 19.51 -11.02
CA VAL A 69 2.45 18.28 -10.78
C VAL A 69 0.98 18.61 -10.56
N ALA A 70 0.66 19.59 -9.72
CA ALA A 70 -0.73 19.97 -9.46
C ALA A 70 -1.42 20.46 -10.73
N GLU A 71 -0.74 21.26 -11.56
CA GLU A 71 -1.24 21.75 -12.85
C GLU A 71 -1.44 20.60 -13.84
N HIS A 72 -0.47 19.67 -13.94
CA HIS A 72 -0.56 18.51 -14.82
C HIS A 72 -1.73 17.58 -14.47
N LEU A 73 -2.09 17.50 -13.20
CA LEU A 73 -3.18 16.67 -12.71
C LEU A 73 -4.50 17.45 -12.59
N ASN A 74 -4.52 18.74 -12.93
CA ASN A 74 -5.65 19.65 -12.75
C ASN A 74 -6.20 19.61 -11.31
N LEU A 75 -5.32 19.57 -10.32
CA LEU A 75 -5.67 19.52 -8.90
C LEU A 75 -5.63 20.91 -8.28
N THR A 76 -6.70 21.29 -7.62
CA THR A 76 -6.72 22.44 -6.71
C THR A 76 -6.38 21.97 -5.30
N PHE A 77 -5.75 22.82 -4.49
CA PHE A 77 -5.39 22.49 -3.09
C PHE A 77 -6.62 22.30 -2.17
N SER A 78 -7.82 22.56 -2.67
CA SER A 78 -9.11 22.33 -2.02
C SER A 78 -9.76 21.00 -2.43
N ASP A 79 -9.11 20.18 -3.24
CA ASP A 79 -9.70 18.90 -3.69
C ASP A 79 -9.86 17.94 -2.52
N GLU A 80 -11.04 18.01 -1.92
CA GLU A 80 -11.47 17.08 -0.89
C GLU A 80 -11.59 15.69 -1.49
N GLY A 81 -10.85 14.73 -0.92
CA GLY A 81 -10.96 13.33 -1.29
C GLY A 81 -9.69 12.67 -1.84
N ILE A 82 -8.64 13.46 -2.17
CA ILE A 82 -7.31 12.94 -2.48
C ILE A 82 -6.38 13.31 -1.32
N ASP A 83 -5.96 12.31 -0.56
CA ASP A 83 -5.11 12.51 0.62
C ASP A 83 -3.62 12.40 0.27
N LEU A 84 -3.27 11.49 -0.66
CA LEU A 84 -1.89 11.30 -1.13
C LEU A 84 -1.87 11.22 -2.65
N ILE A 85 -0.71 11.52 -3.23
CA ILE A 85 -0.43 11.36 -4.67
C ILE A 85 0.84 10.53 -4.81
N ALA A 86 0.77 9.44 -5.55
CA ALA A 86 1.94 8.65 -5.92
C ALA A 86 2.30 8.87 -7.38
N LYS A 87 3.61 8.81 -7.68
CA LYS A 87 4.15 8.76 -9.05
C LYS A 87 4.78 7.40 -9.30
N THR A 88 4.43 6.79 -10.41
CA THR A 88 5.05 5.52 -10.82
C THR A 88 6.42 5.73 -11.47
N ASN A 89 7.20 4.66 -11.61
CA ASN A 89 8.47 4.69 -12.35
C ASN A 89 8.25 4.99 -13.83
N ASP A 90 7.06 4.67 -14.37
CA ASP A 90 6.70 4.92 -15.77
C ASP A 90 6.12 6.33 -15.96
N GLY A 91 6.04 7.14 -14.91
CA GLY A 91 5.61 8.53 -14.97
C GLY A 91 4.11 8.75 -14.79
N GLU A 92 3.31 7.71 -14.55
CA GLU A 92 1.88 7.81 -14.23
C GLU A 92 1.66 8.32 -12.80
N TYR A 93 0.46 8.85 -12.54
CA TYR A 93 0.08 9.33 -11.22
C TYR A 93 -1.13 8.57 -10.68
N TRP A 94 -1.03 8.17 -9.42
CA TRP A 94 -2.10 7.50 -8.69
C TRP A 94 -2.61 8.40 -7.56
N PRO A 95 -3.87 8.86 -7.64
CA PRO A 95 -4.54 9.51 -6.52
C PRO A 95 -4.85 8.47 -5.45
N ILE A 96 -4.71 8.84 -4.19
CA ILE A 96 -4.89 7.95 -3.06
C ILE A 96 -5.81 8.61 -2.04
N GLN A 97 -6.83 7.88 -1.61
CA GLN A 97 -7.63 8.23 -0.45
C GLN A 97 -7.29 7.30 0.71
N ALA A 98 -7.05 7.86 1.88
CA ALA A 98 -6.83 7.12 3.13
C ALA A 98 -7.91 7.49 4.16
N LYS A 99 -8.68 6.51 4.63
CA LYS A 99 -9.80 6.75 5.54
C LYS A 99 -9.75 5.86 6.76
N TYR A 100 -9.34 6.44 7.88
CA TYR A 100 -9.45 5.80 9.18
C TYR A 100 -10.88 5.91 9.73
N GLU A 101 -11.42 4.80 10.15
CA GLU A 101 -12.71 4.70 10.81
C GLU A 101 -12.58 3.77 12.01
N SER A 102 -12.74 4.30 13.23
CA SER A 102 -12.64 3.51 14.49
C SER A 102 -13.68 2.40 14.56
N ASN A 103 -14.89 2.66 14.04
CA ASN A 103 -15.87 1.59 13.82
C ASN A 103 -15.54 0.84 12.53
N THR A 104 -14.88 -0.30 12.64
CA THR A 104 -14.48 -1.14 11.51
C THR A 104 -15.62 -1.97 10.93
N ALA A 105 -16.77 -2.10 11.61
CA ALA A 105 -17.92 -2.87 11.13
C ALA A 105 -18.52 -2.29 9.83
N GLY A 106 -19.00 -3.16 8.97
CA GLY A 106 -19.66 -2.77 7.71
C GLY A 106 -18.71 -2.45 6.57
N ALA A 107 -19.28 -1.90 5.49
CA ALA A 107 -18.57 -1.48 4.30
C ALA A 107 -18.34 0.03 4.31
N LYS A 108 -17.34 0.49 3.53
CA LYS A 108 -17.10 1.92 3.33
C LYS A 108 -18.32 2.64 2.77
N GLN A 109 -18.61 3.83 3.27
CA GLN A 109 -19.77 4.62 2.85
C GLN A 109 -19.62 5.11 1.40
N LYS A 110 -20.77 5.18 0.69
CA LYS A 110 -20.86 5.57 -0.72
C LYS A 110 -20.34 6.99 -0.98
N SER A 111 -20.68 7.94 -0.10
CA SER A 111 -20.35 9.37 -0.26
C SER A 111 -18.85 9.61 -0.41
N ASN A 112 -18.04 8.96 0.42
CA ASN A 112 -16.59 9.14 0.41
C ASN A 112 -15.92 8.66 -0.90
N LEU A 113 -16.37 7.54 -1.46
CA LEU A 113 -15.84 7.04 -2.73
C LEU A 113 -16.28 7.93 -3.91
N THR A 114 -17.47 8.50 -3.85
CA THR A 114 -17.97 9.43 -4.88
C THR A 114 -17.13 10.71 -4.90
N THR A 115 -16.81 11.28 -3.73
CA THR A 115 -15.95 12.46 -3.63
C THR A 115 -14.56 12.18 -4.20
N PHE A 116 -13.93 11.07 -3.80
CA PHE A 116 -12.66 10.63 -4.36
C PHE A 116 -12.71 10.45 -5.89
N SER A 117 -13.70 9.73 -6.40
CA SER A 117 -13.82 9.49 -7.84
C SER A 117 -14.06 10.77 -8.62
N ASN A 118 -14.79 11.73 -8.06
CA ASN A 118 -14.97 13.02 -8.68
C ASN A 118 -13.67 13.83 -8.72
N ALA A 119 -12.99 13.95 -7.60
CA ALA A 119 -11.73 14.67 -7.53
C ALA A 119 -10.65 14.05 -8.45
N ALA A 120 -10.53 12.72 -8.43
CA ALA A 120 -9.48 12.00 -9.13
C ALA A 120 -9.75 11.83 -10.64
N PHE A 121 -11.00 11.53 -11.04
CA PHE A 121 -11.28 11.04 -12.38
C PHE A 121 -12.28 11.89 -13.18
N ASN A 122 -13.03 12.76 -12.53
CA ASN A 122 -13.94 13.66 -13.25
C ASN A 122 -13.38 15.09 -13.33
N ASN A 123 -12.79 15.59 -12.24
CA ASN A 123 -12.19 16.92 -12.17
C ASN A 123 -10.68 16.88 -12.43
N GLY A 124 -10.01 15.82 -11.94
CA GLY A 124 -8.58 15.61 -12.17
C GLY A 124 -8.30 15.04 -13.57
N GLU A 125 -7.09 15.24 -14.02
CA GLU A 125 -6.59 14.77 -15.32
C GLU A 125 -5.38 13.84 -15.13
N ASN A 126 -5.08 13.04 -16.16
CA ASN A 126 -3.90 12.16 -16.20
C ASN A 126 -3.81 11.14 -15.07
N MET A 127 -4.96 10.75 -14.50
CA MET A 127 -5.08 9.75 -13.44
C MET A 127 -6.12 8.69 -13.83
N HIS A 128 -5.68 7.46 -14.06
CA HIS A 128 -6.57 6.36 -14.49
C HIS A 128 -6.62 5.21 -13.50
N LEU A 129 -5.72 5.17 -12.54
CA LEU A 129 -5.68 4.19 -11.47
C LEU A 129 -5.56 4.91 -10.14
N GLY A 130 -6.53 4.69 -9.26
CA GLY A 130 -6.53 5.22 -7.91
C GLY A 130 -6.41 4.12 -6.86
N LEU A 131 -6.07 4.52 -5.62
CA LEU A 131 -5.97 3.62 -4.48
C LEU A 131 -6.86 4.15 -3.35
N VAL A 132 -7.62 3.25 -2.72
CA VAL A 132 -8.43 3.57 -1.55
C VAL A 132 -8.03 2.70 -0.39
N ALA A 133 -7.35 3.29 0.58
CA ALA A 133 -6.97 2.66 1.84
C ALA A 133 -8.03 2.95 2.91
N HIS A 134 -8.49 1.93 3.63
CA HIS A 134 -9.50 2.12 4.67
C HIS A 134 -9.45 1.03 5.75
N THR A 135 -10.13 1.28 6.86
CA THR A 135 -10.16 0.38 8.02
C THR A 135 -11.48 -0.38 8.19
N LYS A 136 -12.34 -0.43 7.17
CA LYS A 136 -13.57 -1.22 7.20
C LYS A 136 -13.28 -2.71 6.93
N ALA A 137 -13.98 -3.58 7.66
CA ALA A 137 -13.85 -5.03 7.53
C ALA A 137 -14.48 -5.57 6.23
N LYS A 138 -15.52 -4.91 5.72
CA LYS A 138 -16.13 -5.30 4.46
C LYS A 138 -15.55 -4.48 3.31
N PRO A 139 -15.25 -5.10 2.18
CA PRO A 139 -14.71 -4.41 1.01
C PRO A 139 -15.72 -3.42 0.41
N ILE A 140 -15.20 -2.53 -0.42
CA ILE A 140 -16.00 -1.65 -1.28
C ILE A 140 -16.93 -2.51 -2.14
N ARG A 141 -18.19 -2.10 -2.27
CA ARG A 141 -19.15 -2.86 -3.06
C ARG A 141 -18.68 -2.99 -4.51
N LYS A 142 -18.57 -4.22 -5.00
CA LYS A 142 -18.08 -4.56 -6.35
C LYS A 142 -18.74 -3.73 -7.45
N ARG A 143 -20.04 -3.43 -7.34
CA ARG A 143 -20.77 -2.58 -8.30
C ARG A 143 -20.13 -1.19 -8.45
N LYS A 144 -19.57 -0.63 -7.36
CA LYS A 144 -18.95 0.71 -7.40
C LYS A 144 -17.59 0.69 -8.10
N LEU A 145 -16.82 -0.37 -7.90
CA LEU A 145 -15.57 -0.57 -8.63
C LEU A 145 -15.84 -0.74 -10.12
N LEU A 146 -16.86 -1.54 -10.48
CA LEU A 146 -17.27 -1.73 -11.87
C LEU A 146 -17.79 -0.44 -12.54
N GLU A 147 -18.45 0.45 -11.80
CA GLU A 147 -18.87 1.77 -12.35
C GLU A 147 -17.65 2.62 -12.71
N SER A 148 -16.57 2.57 -11.93
CA SER A 148 -15.29 3.23 -12.23
C SER A 148 -14.59 2.58 -13.43
N GLU A 149 -14.53 1.25 -13.46
CA GLU A 149 -13.92 0.49 -14.57
C GLU A 149 -14.61 0.74 -15.91
N LYS A 150 -15.93 0.86 -15.93
CA LYS A 150 -16.69 1.20 -17.16
C LYS A 150 -16.32 2.57 -17.73
N LYS A 151 -15.80 3.48 -16.90
CA LYS A 151 -15.27 4.78 -17.30
C LYS A 151 -13.76 4.74 -17.66
N GLY A 152 -13.16 3.55 -17.69
CA GLY A 152 -11.74 3.37 -17.97
C GLY A 152 -10.82 3.55 -16.74
N ASN A 153 -11.38 3.83 -15.56
CA ASN A 153 -10.61 4.08 -14.35
C ASN A 153 -10.61 2.85 -13.43
N LYS A 154 -9.50 2.54 -12.81
CA LYS A 154 -9.35 1.42 -11.87
C LYS A 154 -9.14 1.92 -10.46
N ILE A 155 -9.65 1.17 -9.48
CA ILE A 155 -9.45 1.43 -8.06
C ILE A 155 -8.86 0.19 -7.41
N ILE A 156 -7.69 0.34 -6.80
CA ILE A 156 -7.08 -0.65 -5.90
C ILE A 156 -7.60 -0.38 -4.49
N GLU A 157 -8.08 -1.41 -3.83
CA GLU A 157 -8.57 -1.33 -2.47
C GLU A 157 -7.59 -1.95 -1.48
N LEU A 158 -7.26 -1.21 -0.42
CA LEU A 158 -6.53 -1.68 0.75
C LEU A 158 -7.46 -1.60 1.97
N GLY A 159 -8.22 -2.66 2.21
CA GLY A 159 -9.15 -2.77 3.34
C GLY A 159 -8.47 -3.20 4.64
N LEU A 160 -9.27 -3.35 5.72
CA LEU A 160 -8.77 -3.71 7.05
C LEU A 160 -7.91 -4.97 7.07
N SER A 161 -8.26 -6.00 6.29
CA SER A 161 -7.48 -7.24 6.23
C SER A 161 -6.01 -7.00 5.86
N TYR A 162 -5.75 -6.03 5.00
CA TYR A 162 -4.39 -5.66 4.61
C TYR A 162 -3.55 -5.19 5.80
N TRP A 163 -4.13 -4.36 6.65
CA TRP A 163 -3.45 -3.80 7.82
C TRP A 163 -3.23 -4.83 8.93
N LEU A 164 -4.15 -5.79 9.05
CA LEU A 164 -4.05 -6.90 9.99
C LEU A 164 -2.99 -7.95 9.57
N GLU A 165 -2.67 -8.03 8.29
CA GLU A 165 -1.71 -8.98 7.72
C GLU A 165 -0.26 -8.46 7.68
N LEU A 166 -0.03 -7.18 8.03
CA LEU A 166 1.33 -6.63 8.13
C LEU A 166 2.14 -7.40 9.16
N ASP A 167 3.25 -7.99 8.72
CA ASP A 167 4.16 -8.76 9.56
C ASP A 167 5.27 -7.89 10.19
N GLU A 168 6.18 -8.52 10.93
CA GLU A 168 7.31 -7.83 11.58
C GLU A 168 8.26 -7.17 10.56
N GLU A 169 8.44 -7.77 9.38
CA GLU A 169 9.29 -7.20 8.32
C GLU A 169 8.64 -5.92 7.76
N ASP A 170 7.33 -5.95 7.53
CA ASP A 170 6.57 -4.79 7.06
C ASP A 170 6.65 -3.63 8.06
N TRP A 171 6.41 -3.90 9.35
CA TRP A 171 6.49 -2.89 10.40
C TRP A 171 7.91 -2.37 10.61
N SER A 172 8.92 -3.22 10.47
CA SER A 172 10.33 -2.81 10.53
C SER A 172 10.68 -1.86 9.37
N ALA A 173 10.21 -2.18 8.15
CA ALA A 173 10.39 -1.34 6.98
C ALA A 173 9.72 0.03 7.15
N ILE A 174 8.48 0.04 7.63
CA ILE A 174 7.72 1.27 7.91
C ILE A 174 8.45 2.14 8.96
N LYS A 175 8.95 1.54 10.04
CA LYS A 175 9.69 2.24 11.10
C LYS A 175 10.99 2.85 10.60
N GLN A 176 11.77 2.11 9.82
CA GLN A 176 13.01 2.64 9.24
C GLN A 176 12.73 3.80 8.30
N GLN A 177 11.72 3.69 7.47
CA GLN A 177 11.30 4.77 6.57
C GLN A 177 10.82 6.02 7.36
N ALA A 178 10.09 5.82 8.46
CA ALA A 178 9.66 6.89 9.35
C ALA A 178 10.84 7.59 10.04
N SER A 179 11.90 6.86 10.36
CA SER A 179 13.13 7.41 10.93
C SER A 179 14.01 8.14 9.92
N GLY A 180 13.62 8.16 8.64
CA GLY A 180 14.41 8.74 7.55
C GLY A 180 15.59 7.85 7.10
N GLU A 181 15.63 6.62 7.56
CA GLU A 181 16.58 5.62 7.12
C GLU A 181 16.12 4.97 5.81
N THR A 182 17.04 4.72 4.90
CA THR A 182 16.69 3.97 3.69
C THR A 182 16.50 2.51 4.07
N TYR A 183 15.26 2.02 4.01
CA TYR A 183 14.98 0.60 4.21
C TYR A 183 15.74 -0.24 3.16
N ARG A 184 16.67 -1.03 3.64
CA ARG A 184 17.33 -2.08 2.87
C ARG A 184 16.83 -3.40 3.42
N PRO A 185 15.92 -4.11 2.71
CA PRO A 185 15.51 -5.43 3.15
C PRO A 185 16.76 -6.33 3.22
N ASP A 186 16.87 -7.06 4.29
CA ASP A 186 17.83 -8.16 4.32
C ASP A 186 17.52 -9.13 3.17
N PRO A 187 18.53 -9.69 2.51
CA PRO A 187 18.31 -10.67 1.47
C PRO A 187 17.44 -11.80 2.02
N ARG A 188 16.24 -11.96 1.47
CA ARG A 188 15.34 -13.03 1.89
C ARG A 188 16.05 -14.37 1.75
N THR A 189 16.17 -15.10 2.85
CA THR A 189 16.71 -16.45 2.85
C THR A 189 15.59 -17.47 2.65
N PRO A 190 15.82 -18.53 1.86
CA PRO A 190 14.83 -19.57 1.67
C PRO A 190 14.44 -20.24 2.99
N ARG A 191 13.15 -20.38 3.27
CA ARG A 191 12.63 -21.20 4.38
C ARG A 191 12.91 -22.68 4.10
N ASP A 192 12.86 -23.54 5.12
CA ASP A 192 13.27 -24.95 4.98
C ASP A 192 12.50 -25.73 3.91
N HIS A 193 11.18 -25.50 3.79
CA HIS A 193 10.39 -26.11 2.71
C HIS A 193 10.79 -25.57 1.33
N GLN A 194 11.21 -24.31 1.24
CA GLN A 194 11.72 -23.71 0.00
C GLN A 194 13.13 -24.23 -0.33
N LYS A 195 14.01 -24.36 0.66
CA LYS A 195 15.35 -25.00 0.49
C LYS A 195 15.20 -26.42 -0.08
N LEU A 196 14.24 -27.18 0.46
CA LEU A 196 13.95 -28.53 -0.04
C LEU A 196 13.44 -28.51 -1.48
N ALA A 197 12.54 -27.59 -1.81
CA ALA A 197 12.02 -27.42 -3.16
C ALA A 197 13.11 -27.01 -4.15
N ILE A 198 13.99 -26.07 -3.79
CA ILE A 198 15.15 -25.62 -4.58
C ILE A 198 16.09 -26.81 -4.83
N LYS A 199 16.42 -27.57 -3.77
CA LYS A 199 17.28 -28.76 -3.89
C LYS A 199 16.71 -29.79 -4.85
N LYS A 200 15.41 -30.08 -4.77
CA LYS A 200 14.73 -31.02 -5.67
C LYS A 200 14.70 -30.50 -7.11
N ALA A 201 14.41 -29.22 -7.31
CA ALA A 201 14.41 -28.60 -8.63
C ALA A 201 15.79 -28.63 -9.28
N LYS A 202 16.85 -28.24 -8.56
CA LYS A 202 18.23 -28.34 -9.06
C LYS A 202 18.64 -29.77 -9.41
N LYS A 203 18.29 -30.77 -8.59
CA LYS A 203 18.53 -32.17 -8.94
C LYS A 203 17.80 -32.56 -10.20
N HIS A 204 16.53 -32.17 -10.36
CA HIS A 204 15.72 -32.52 -11.52
C HIS A 204 16.24 -31.88 -12.83
N PHE A 205 16.51 -30.59 -12.82
CA PHE A 205 16.91 -29.89 -14.03
C PHE A 205 18.39 -30.06 -14.38
N ILE A 206 19.27 -30.06 -13.37
CA ILE A 206 20.73 -30.10 -13.59
C ILE A 206 21.23 -31.55 -13.64
N ALA A 207 20.96 -32.35 -12.59
CA ALA A 207 21.51 -33.69 -12.52
C ALA A 207 20.79 -34.67 -13.45
N SER A 208 19.45 -34.58 -13.59
CA SER A 208 18.68 -35.46 -14.45
C SER A 208 18.48 -34.87 -15.86
N LYS A 209 18.99 -33.68 -16.15
CA LYS A 209 18.88 -32.97 -17.46
C LYS A 209 17.45 -32.90 -18.01
N ALA A 210 16.46 -32.74 -17.10
CA ALA A 210 15.07 -32.69 -17.49
C ALA A 210 14.71 -31.30 -18.07
N ASP A 211 14.02 -31.26 -19.21
CA ASP A 211 13.63 -30.02 -19.88
C ASP A 211 12.41 -29.37 -19.25
N ARG A 212 11.61 -30.13 -18.51
CA ARG A 212 10.37 -29.65 -17.89
C ARG A 212 10.19 -30.22 -16.49
N GLY A 213 9.57 -29.44 -15.62
CA GLY A 213 9.24 -29.85 -14.27
C GLY A 213 7.99 -29.15 -13.75
N ARG A 214 7.39 -29.70 -12.71
CA ARG A 214 6.24 -29.12 -12.02
C ARG A 214 6.55 -28.94 -10.54
N LEU A 215 6.50 -27.70 -10.06
CA LEU A 215 6.63 -27.38 -8.66
C LEU A 215 5.25 -27.22 -8.03
N ILE A 216 4.87 -28.13 -7.15
CA ILE A 216 3.60 -28.11 -6.43
C ILE A 216 3.88 -27.68 -5.00
N MET A 217 3.34 -26.53 -4.61
CA MET A 217 3.47 -25.96 -3.27
C MET A 217 2.12 -25.38 -2.82
N PRO A 218 1.80 -25.36 -1.51
CA PRO A 218 0.59 -24.75 -0.99
C PRO A 218 0.46 -23.27 -1.37
N CYS A 219 -0.76 -22.73 -1.31
CA CYS A 219 -0.97 -21.28 -1.43
C CYS A 219 -0.19 -20.56 -0.33
N ALA A 220 0.23 -19.33 -0.59
CA ALA A 220 1.01 -18.49 0.33
C ALA A 220 2.38 -19.05 0.78
N SER A 221 2.86 -20.16 0.23
CA SER A 221 4.16 -20.76 0.55
C SER A 221 5.38 -20.08 -0.11
N GLY A 222 5.17 -18.97 -0.82
CA GLY A 222 6.24 -18.25 -1.53
C GLY A 222 6.71 -18.92 -2.82
N LYS A 223 5.80 -19.50 -3.61
CA LYS A 223 6.11 -20.17 -4.89
C LYS A 223 6.93 -19.31 -5.83
N SER A 224 6.54 -18.05 -6.04
CA SER A 224 7.24 -17.13 -6.95
C SER A 224 8.67 -16.86 -6.51
N LEU A 225 8.89 -16.68 -5.20
CA LEU A 225 10.23 -16.48 -4.64
C LEU A 225 11.08 -17.76 -4.73
N THR A 226 10.46 -18.94 -4.52
CA THR A 226 11.15 -20.22 -4.72
C THR A 226 11.55 -20.41 -6.18
N ALA A 227 10.68 -20.06 -7.13
CA ALA A 227 11.00 -20.13 -8.56
C ALA A 227 12.17 -19.18 -8.92
N TYR A 228 12.17 -17.97 -8.38
CA TYR A 228 13.27 -17.02 -8.55
C TYR A 228 14.62 -17.57 -8.07
N TRP A 229 14.67 -18.29 -6.93
CA TRP A 229 15.91 -18.89 -6.43
C TRP A 229 16.33 -20.15 -7.19
N VAL A 230 15.46 -20.73 -8.00
CA VAL A 230 15.78 -21.90 -8.86
C VAL A 230 16.38 -21.47 -10.19
N ALA A 231 15.91 -20.34 -10.73
CA ALA A 231 16.40 -19.76 -11.98
C ALA A 231 17.82 -19.22 -11.87
#